data_66cb20ccd9449e5b8df02cb13df8e835
#
_entry.id   66cb20ccd9449e5b8df02cb13df8e835
#
_cell.length_a   1.000
_cell.length_b   1.000
_cell.length_c   1.000
_cell.angle_alpha   90.00
_cell.angle_beta   90.00
_cell.angle_gamma   90.00
#
_symmetry.space_group_name_H-M   'P 1'
#
loop_
_entity.id
_entity.type
_entity.pdbx_description
1 polymer ?
#
loop_
_entity_poly.entity_id
_entity_poly.type
_entity_poly.pdbx_seq_one_letter_code
_entity_poly.pdbx_strand_id
1 'polypeptide(L)'
;MRGVLELAAKKAGWGQPTSADLARGIAAHKSFGSYVAEVVETSRSADGQISIDKVTCAVDCGLPVNPDVITAQMESGIGYGIGHIMRDEITFTDGEVDQYNFPDYEPLRIGDIGQIDVHIVASAEAPSGVGEPGTPPAGPALANALAVFGQRVTMLPMTANGVDFG
;
A
#
# COMPACT_ATOMS: atom_id res chain seq x y z
N MET A 1 -6.38 14.38 8.53
CA MET A 1 -5.34 13.41 8.93
C MET A 1 -5.80 12.48 10.06
N ARG A 2 -6.11 12.99 11.26
CA ARG A 2 -6.52 12.13 12.39
C ARG A 2 -7.73 11.24 12.05
N GLY A 3 -8.76 11.81 11.41
CA GLY A 3 -9.99 11.06 11.07
C GLY A 3 -9.74 9.86 10.14
N VAL A 4 -8.87 10.00 9.13
CA VAL A 4 -8.54 8.88 8.24
C VAL A 4 -7.73 7.81 8.98
N LEU A 5 -6.80 8.19 9.86
CA LEU A 5 -6.05 7.24 10.68
C LEU A 5 -6.96 6.42 11.60
N GLU A 6 -7.87 7.10 12.31
CA GLU A 6 -8.84 6.44 13.21
C GLU A 6 -9.79 5.52 12.44
N LEU A 7 -10.24 5.94 11.25
CA LEU A 7 -11.12 5.13 10.41
C LEU A 7 -10.41 3.88 9.88
N ALA A 8 -9.22 4.04 9.27
CA ALA A 8 -8.43 2.92 8.76
C ALA A 8 -8.09 1.93 9.89
N ALA A 9 -7.59 2.43 11.03
CA ALA A 9 -7.27 1.61 12.18
C ALA A 9 -8.49 0.83 12.70
N LYS A 10 -9.65 1.49 12.85
CA LYS A 10 -10.89 0.85 13.29
C LYS A 10 -11.33 -0.24 12.32
N LYS A 11 -11.30 0.03 11.03
CA LYS A 11 -11.76 -0.90 9.99
C LYS A 11 -10.83 -2.11 9.81
N ALA A 12 -9.54 -1.90 10.00
CA ALA A 12 -8.54 -2.97 9.97
C ALA A 12 -8.43 -3.77 11.29
N GLY A 13 -9.17 -3.40 12.33
CA GLY A 13 -9.01 -4.03 13.64
C GLY A 13 -7.64 -3.79 14.28
N TRP A 14 -7.07 -2.59 14.07
CA TRP A 14 -5.79 -2.20 14.65
C TRP A 14 -5.80 -2.34 16.19
N GLY A 15 -4.75 -2.94 16.75
CA GLY A 15 -4.64 -3.19 18.18
C GLY A 15 -5.37 -4.45 18.67
N GLN A 16 -6.09 -5.15 17.81
CA GLN A 16 -6.60 -6.48 18.14
C GLN A 16 -5.46 -7.51 18.04
N PRO A 17 -5.47 -8.54 18.92
CA PRO A 17 -4.49 -9.62 18.85
C PRO A 17 -4.45 -10.27 17.47
N THR A 18 -3.25 -10.59 17.00
CA THR A 18 -3.00 -11.35 15.77
C THR A 18 -2.21 -12.61 16.07
N SER A 19 -2.23 -13.59 15.17
CA SER A 19 -1.32 -14.72 15.22
C SER A 19 0.13 -14.26 14.99
N ALA A 20 1.12 -15.08 15.34
CA ALA A 20 2.53 -14.72 15.21
C ALA A 20 2.99 -14.60 13.74
N ASP A 21 2.24 -15.18 12.84
CA ASP A 21 2.44 -15.20 11.39
C ASP A 21 1.69 -14.07 10.67
N LEU A 22 0.96 -13.22 11.38
CA LEU A 22 0.20 -12.10 10.83
C LEU A 22 0.67 -10.77 11.40
N ALA A 23 0.93 -9.81 10.55
CA ALA A 23 1.38 -8.47 10.91
C ALA A 23 0.55 -7.39 10.24
N ARG A 24 0.47 -6.23 10.91
CA ARG A 24 -0.17 -5.03 10.38
C ARG A 24 0.79 -3.85 10.46
N GLY A 25 0.85 -3.08 9.38
CA GLY A 25 1.54 -1.80 9.34
C GLY A 25 0.59 -0.69 8.92
N ILE A 26 0.75 0.49 9.48
CA ILE A 26 -0.08 1.66 9.19
C ILE A 26 0.79 2.82 8.74
N ALA A 27 0.29 3.57 7.75
CA ALA A 27 0.86 4.85 7.33
C ALA A 27 -0.23 5.81 6.88
N ALA A 28 0.09 7.11 6.85
CA ALA A 28 -0.84 8.13 6.37
C ALA A 28 -0.09 9.24 5.66
N HIS A 29 -0.73 9.81 4.63
CA HIS A 29 -0.18 10.88 3.81
C HIS A 29 -1.22 11.94 3.48
N LYS A 30 -0.75 13.14 3.15
CA LYS A 30 -1.57 14.21 2.59
C LYS A 30 -0.98 14.65 1.25
N SER A 31 -1.75 14.53 0.18
CA SER A 31 -1.41 15.02 -1.16
C SER A 31 -2.64 15.49 -1.90
N PHE A 32 -2.46 16.45 -2.82
CA PHE A 32 -3.54 17.00 -3.66
C PHE A 32 -4.77 17.53 -2.88
N GLY A 33 -4.56 17.95 -1.62
CA GLY A 33 -5.64 18.39 -0.73
C GLY A 33 -6.36 17.26 0.01
N SER A 34 -6.15 16.01 -0.36
CA SER A 34 -6.76 14.83 0.26
C SER A 34 -5.87 14.21 1.34
N TYR A 35 -6.50 13.54 2.30
CA TYR A 35 -5.84 12.77 3.35
C TYR A 35 -6.13 11.29 3.14
N VAL A 36 -5.11 10.45 3.19
CA VAL A 36 -5.24 9.00 3.08
C VAL A 36 -4.48 8.34 4.23
N ALA A 37 -5.05 7.28 4.78
CA ALA A 37 -4.39 6.37 5.71
C ALA A 37 -4.64 4.93 5.28
N GLU A 38 -3.62 4.10 5.37
CA GLU A 38 -3.67 2.70 4.96
C GLU A 38 -3.12 1.80 6.04
N VAL A 39 -3.80 0.68 6.24
CA VAL A 39 -3.32 -0.44 7.04
C VAL A 39 -3.10 -1.60 6.08
N VAL A 40 -1.86 -2.04 5.97
CA VAL A 40 -1.49 -3.25 5.24
C VAL A 40 -1.40 -4.40 6.23
N GLU A 41 -2.12 -5.48 5.94
CA GLU A 41 -2.08 -6.74 6.65
C GLU A 41 -1.30 -7.75 5.81
N THR A 42 -0.31 -8.41 6.42
CA THR A 42 0.54 -9.39 5.78
C THR A 42 0.59 -10.66 6.61
N SER A 43 0.70 -11.79 5.93
CA SER A 43 1.02 -13.06 6.57
C SER A 43 2.39 -13.56 6.13
N ARG A 44 3.01 -14.39 6.98
CA ARG A 44 4.29 -15.03 6.71
C ARG A 44 4.15 -16.53 6.81
N SER A 45 4.46 -17.24 5.73
CA SER A 45 4.46 -18.70 5.69
C SER A 45 5.57 -19.30 6.58
N ALA A 46 5.52 -20.62 6.81
CA ALA A 46 6.56 -21.34 7.53
C ALA A 46 7.94 -21.25 6.86
N ASP A 47 7.97 -21.11 5.54
CA ASP A 47 9.18 -20.96 4.73
C ASP A 47 9.68 -19.51 4.65
N GLY A 48 8.95 -18.58 5.28
CA GLY A 48 9.33 -17.16 5.36
C GLY A 48 8.75 -16.27 4.26
N GLN A 49 7.99 -16.83 3.32
CA GLN A 49 7.34 -16.08 2.24
C GLN A 49 6.25 -15.15 2.79
N ILE A 50 6.19 -13.95 2.25
CA ILE A 50 5.26 -12.89 2.65
C ILE A 50 4.10 -12.82 1.65
N SER A 51 2.88 -12.84 2.15
CA SER A 51 1.68 -12.52 1.39
C SER A 51 1.08 -11.20 1.87
N ILE A 52 0.59 -10.38 0.95
CA ILE A 52 -0.18 -9.17 1.26
C ILE A 52 -1.65 -9.57 1.25
N ASP A 53 -2.20 -9.85 2.43
CA ASP A 53 -3.55 -10.40 2.54
C ASP A 53 -4.62 -9.35 2.33
N LYS A 54 -4.37 -8.14 2.87
CA LYS A 54 -5.36 -7.07 2.82
C LYS A 54 -4.74 -5.68 2.96
N VAL A 55 -5.33 -4.72 2.24
CA VAL A 55 -5.10 -3.29 2.45
C VAL A 55 -6.42 -2.62 2.82
N THR A 56 -6.46 -1.98 3.98
CA THR A 56 -7.61 -1.17 4.43
C THR A 56 -7.26 0.29 4.28
N CYS A 57 -7.90 0.96 3.33
CA CYS A 57 -7.69 2.37 3.02
C CYS A 57 -8.81 3.24 3.57
N ALA A 58 -8.48 4.38 4.15
CA ALA A 58 -9.42 5.44 4.48
C ALA A 58 -8.99 6.73 3.78
N VAL A 59 -9.91 7.38 3.06
CA VAL A 59 -9.67 8.62 2.32
C VAL A 59 -10.65 9.71 2.73
N ASP A 60 -10.12 10.92 2.94
CA ASP A 60 -10.88 12.15 3.08
C ASP A 60 -10.48 13.09 1.95
N CYS A 61 -11.37 13.22 0.98
CA CYS A 61 -11.20 14.06 -0.21
C CYS A 61 -12.24 15.20 -0.28
N GLY A 62 -12.81 15.59 0.86
CA GLY A 62 -13.96 16.49 0.88
C GLY A 62 -15.23 15.77 0.44
N LEU A 63 -16.17 16.51 -0.16
CA LEU A 63 -17.42 15.95 -0.67
C LEU A 63 -17.17 14.89 -1.74
N PRO A 64 -17.56 13.63 -1.50
CA PRO A 64 -17.33 12.55 -2.46
C PRO A 64 -18.34 12.62 -3.61
N VAL A 65 -17.95 13.26 -4.72
CA VAL A 65 -18.84 13.46 -5.87
C VAL A 65 -19.21 12.14 -6.56
N ASN A 66 -18.27 11.22 -6.66
CA ASN A 66 -18.49 9.88 -7.19
C ASN A 66 -17.71 8.84 -6.37
N PRO A 67 -18.36 8.19 -5.39
CA PRO A 67 -17.71 7.23 -4.51
C PRO A 67 -17.06 6.05 -5.24
N ASP A 68 -17.66 5.53 -6.31
CA ASP A 68 -17.13 4.39 -7.05
C ASP A 68 -15.81 4.75 -7.76
N VAL A 69 -15.75 5.94 -8.37
CA VAL A 69 -14.51 6.44 -8.98
C VAL A 69 -13.44 6.69 -7.93
N ILE A 70 -13.80 7.24 -6.76
CA ILE A 70 -12.85 7.44 -5.65
C ILE A 70 -12.26 6.09 -5.21
N THR A 71 -13.12 5.08 -5.04
CA THR A 71 -12.69 3.72 -4.68
C THR A 71 -11.72 3.16 -5.72
N ALA A 72 -12.06 3.20 -7.00
CA ALA A 72 -11.20 2.71 -8.07
C ALA A 72 -9.84 3.43 -8.13
N GLN A 73 -9.82 4.75 -7.87
CA GLN A 73 -8.57 5.53 -7.82
C GLN A 73 -7.70 5.13 -6.62
N MET A 74 -8.29 4.88 -5.44
CA MET A 74 -7.55 4.40 -4.29
C MET A 74 -6.97 3.00 -4.54
N GLU A 75 -7.79 2.07 -5.05
CA GLU A 75 -7.36 0.70 -5.41
C GLU A 75 -6.19 0.73 -6.40
N SER A 76 -6.30 1.55 -7.45
CA SER A 76 -5.23 1.74 -8.43
C SER A 76 -3.97 2.33 -7.80
N GLY A 77 -4.11 3.41 -7.02
CA GLY A 77 -2.99 4.07 -6.34
C GLY A 77 -2.23 3.13 -5.39
N ILE A 78 -2.96 2.31 -4.63
CA ILE A 78 -2.39 1.28 -3.75
C ILE A 78 -1.63 0.23 -4.57
N GLY A 79 -2.23 -0.26 -5.66
CA GLY A 79 -1.60 -1.23 -6.55
C GLY A 79 -0.28 -0.71 -7.13
N TYR A 80 -0.27 0.52 -7.65
CA TYR A 80 0.96 1.14 -8.14
C TYR A 80 1.98 1.38 -7.03
N GLY A 81 1.53 1.86 -5.86
CA GLY A 81 2.41 2.13 -4.71
C GLY A 81 3.11 0.88 -4.19
N ILE A 82 2.40 -0.25 -4.12
CA ILE A 82 2.95 -1.54 -3.70
C ILE A 82 3.83 -2.15 -4.80
N GLY A 83 3.38 -2.14 -6.06
CA GLY A 83 4.14 -2.68 -7.18
C GLY A 83 5.54 -2.08 -7.26
N HIS A 84 5.65 -0.75 -7.25
CA HIS A 84 6.92 -0.03 -7.33
C HIS A 84 7.94 -0.40 -6.25
N ILE A 85 7.49 -0.86 -5.09
CA ILE A 85 8.38 -1.12 -3.97
C ILE A 85 8.67 -2.60 -3.72
N MET A 86 7.82 -3.50 -4.23
CA MET A 86 7.99 -4.94 -4.03
C MET A 86 9.23 -5.44 -4.76
N ARG A 87 9.22 -5.41 -6.08
CA ARG A 87 10.22 -6.01 -6.96
C ARG A 87 10.55 -5.21 -8.22
N ASP A 88 9.78 -4.14 -8.51
CA ASP A 88 9.98 -3.34 -9.71
C ASP A 88 11.31 -2.57 -9.62
N GLU A 89 12.15 -2.71 -10.64
CA GLU A 89 13.44 -2.03 -10.69
C GLU A 89 13.77 -1.64 -12.13
N ILE A 90 14.23 -0.40 -12.31
CA ILE A 90 14.84 0.07 -13.54
C ILE A 90 16.31 0.37 -13.25
N THR A 91 17.20 -0.28 -13.97
CA THR A 91 18.64 -0.13 -13.84
C THR A 91 19.26 0.50 -15.09
N PHE A 92 20.46 1.03 -14.95
CA PHE A 92 21.17 1.71 -16.01
C PHE A 92 22.62 1.19 -16.12
N THR A 93 23.03 0.83 -17.34
CA THR A 93 24.40 0.51 -17.66
C THR A 93 24.89 1.49 -18.73
N ASP A 94 26.01 2.19 -18.46
CA ASP A 94 26.62 3.17 -19.36
C ASP A 94 25.66 4.27 -19.85
N GLY A 95 24.63 4.60 -19.04
CA GLY A 95 23.65 5.64 -19.34
C GLY A 95 22.43 5.15 -20.16
N GLU A 96 22.37 3.88 -20.47
CA GLU A 96 21.23 3.23 -21.12
C GLU A 96 20.41 2.43 -20.11
N VAL A 97 19.09 2.34 -20.31
CA VAL A 97 18.18 1.52 -19.48
C VAL A 97 18.41 0.05 -19.80
N ASP A 98 18.56 -0.80 -18.79
CA ASP A 98 18.81 -2.25 -18.97
C ASP A 98 17.52 -3.02 -19.31
N GLN A 99 16.34 -2.50 -18.95
CA GLN A 99 15.05 -3.14 -19.20
C GLN A 99 14.55 -2.72 -20.60
N TYR A 100 14.63 -3.62 -21.58
CA TYR A 100 14.25 -3.34 -22.97
C TYR A 100 12.85 -3.83 -23.34
N ASN A 101 12.25 -4.74 -22.56
CA ASN A 101 11.00 -5.37 -22.93
C ASN A 101 10.19 -5.76 -21.70
N PHE A 102 8.91 -6.13 -21.89
CA PHE A 102 7.98 -6.52 -20.82
C PHE A 102 8.51 -7.59 -19.84
N PRO A 103 9.25 -8.63 -20.28
CA PRO A 103 9.81 -9.62 -19.34
C PRO A 103 10.90 -9.06 -18.40
N ASP A 104 11.49 -7.93 -18.75
CA ASP A 104 12.61 -7.34 -18.00
C ASP A 104 12.14 -6.46 -16.83
N TYR A 105 10.84 -6.20 -16.74
CA TYR A 105 10.20 -5.41 -15.69
C TYR A 105 8.99 -6.16 -15.15
N GLU A 106 8.99 -6.44 -13.86
CA GLU A 106 7.97 -7.29 -13.22
C GLU A 106 6.92 -6.46 -12.45
N PRO A 107 5.84 -6.00 -13.11
CA PRO A 107 4.80 -5.21 -12.46
C PRO A 107 3.97 -6.07 -11.50
N LEU A 108 3.22 -5.39 -10.62
CA LEU A 108 2.21 -6.02 -9.77
C LEU A 108 1.25 -6.89 -10.60
N ARG A 109 0.97 -8.08 -10.11
CA ARG A 109 0.06 -9.02 -10.77
C ARG A 109 -1.23 -9.20 -9.99
N ILE A 110 -2.26 -9.67 -10.67
CA ILE A 110 -3.50 -10.11 -10.03
C ILE A 110 -3.15 -11.23 -9.05
N GLY A 111 -3.49 -11.04 -7.78
CA GLY A 111 -3.20 -12.00 -6.71
C GLY A 111 -2.05 -11.60 -5.79
N ASP A 112 -1.19 -10.63 -6.16
CA ASP A 112 -0.14 -10.12 -5.28
C ASP A 112 -0.71 -9.39 -4.05
N ILE A 113 -1.93 -8.86 -4.17
CA ILE A 113 -2.70 -8.29 -3.07
C ILE A 113 -4.02 -9.05 -2.99
N GLY A 114 -4.33 -9.63 -1.80
CA GLY A 114 -5.55 -10.43 -1.61
C GLY A 114 -6.82 -9.60 -1.69
N GLN A 115 -6.90 -8.50 -0.95
CA GLN A 115 -8.09 -7.63 -0.90
C GLN A 115 -7.70 -6.17 -0.64
N ILE A 116 -8.44 -5.24 -1.26
CA ILE A 116 -8.37 -3.81 -0.95
C ILE A 116 -9.76 -3.34 -0.53
N ASP A 117 -9.88 -2.80 0.69
CA ASP A 117 -11.11 -2.20 1.21
C ASP A 117 -10.94 -0.69 1.34
N VAL A 118 -11.74 0.08 0.62
CA VAL A 118 -11.71 1.55 0.64
C VAL A 118 -12.88 2.11 1.45
N HIS A 119 -12.58 3.02 2.37
CA HIS A 119 -13.54 3.71 3.22
C HIS A 119 -13.42 5.22 3.03
N ILE A 120 -14.49 5.85 2.55
CA ILE A 120 -14.53 7.29 2.31
C ILE A 120 -15.07 7.98 3.56
N VAL A 121 -14.35 8.98 4.06
CA VAL A 121 -14.82 9.82 5.18
C VAL A 121 -15.95 10.71 4.68
N ALA A 122 -17.07 10.73 5.40
CA ALA A 122 -18.15 11.67 5.13
C ALA A 122 -17.66 13.09 5.45
N SER A 123 -17.58 13.94 4.43
CA SER A 123 -17.11 15.31 4.52
C SER A 123 -17.97 16.23 3.68
N ALA A 124 -18.14 17.47 4.13
CA ALA A 124 -18.83 18.55 3.41
C ALA A 124 -17.84 19.62 2.90
N GLU A 125 -16.55 19.40 3.07
CA GLU A 125 -15.51 20.29 2.57
C GLU A 125 -15.45 20.26 1.04
N ALA A 126 -14.80 21.26 0.43
CA ALA A 126 -14.63 21.29 -1.01
C ALA A 126 -13.94 20.02 -1.52
N PRO A 127 -14.38 19.45 -2.67
CA PRO A 127 -13.72 18.29 -3.25
C PRO A 127 -12.24 18.53 -3.54
N SER A 128 -11.43 17.52 -3.32
CA SER A 128 -9.98 17.56 -3.56
C SER A 128 -9.51 16.39 -4.41
N GLY A 129 -8.22 16.36 -4.80
CA GLY A 129 -7.68 15.41 -5.76
C GLY A 129 -7.65 13.98 -5.23
N VAL A 130 -8.08 13.02 -6.04
CA VAL A 130 -8.13 11.59 -5.71
C VAL A 130 -7.35 10.71 -6.70
N GLY A 131 -6.65 11.30 -7.69
CA GLY A 131 -5.95 10.53 -8.71
C GLY A 131 -4.85 9.63 -8.16
N GLU A 132 -4.02 10.13 -7.25
CA GLU A 132 -2.81 9.45 -6.79
C GLU A 132 -2.61 9.37 -5.26
N PRO A 133 -3.48 9.94 -4.39
CA PRO A 133 -3.16 10.01 -2.96
C PRO A 133 -3.13 8.65 -2.24
N GLY A 134 -3.60 7.57 -2.87
CA GLY A 134 -3.44 6.20 -2.38
C GLY A 134 -2.02 5.63 -2.55
N THR A 135 -1.19 6.21 -3.42
CA THR A 135 0.15 5.68 -3.70
C THR A 135 1.16 5.91 -2.56
N PRO A 136 1.30 7.14 -1.99
CA PRO A 136 2.37 7.41 -1.03
C PRO A 136 2.30 6.63 0.29
N PRO A 137 1.15 6.35 0.91
CA PRO A 137 1.12 5.61 2.17
C PRO A 137 1.27 4.09 2.02
N ALA A 138 1.05 3.52 0.83
CA ALA A 138 1.05 2.08 0.60
C ALA A 138 2.41 1.43 0.96
N GLY A 139 3.49 1.97 0.43
CA GLY A 139 4.83 1.48 0.70
C GLY A 139 5.25 1.53 2.17
N PRO A 140 5.16 2.69 2.83
CA PRO A 140 5.46 2.79 4.26
C PRO A 140 4.57 1.89 5.13
N ALA A 141 3.29 1.70 4.80
CA ALA A 141 2.42 0.80 5.52
C ALA A 141 2.89 -0.66 5.41
N LEU A 142 3.25 -1.12 4.20
CA LEU A 142 3.83 -2.45 4.00
C LEU A 142 5.16 -2.61 4.74
N ALA A 143 6.07 -1.65 4.65
CA ALA A 143 7.34 -1.69 5.36
C ALA A 143 7.16 -1.77 6.89
N ASN A 144 6.17 -1.06 7.43
CA ASN A 144 5.83 -1.13 8.85
C ASN A 144 5.25 -2.50 9.24
N ALA A 145 4.50 -3.17 8.37
CA ALA A 145 4.02 -4.53 8.61
C ALA A 145 5.19 -5.52 8.67
N LEU A 146 6.12 -5.45 7.71
CA LEU A 146 7.32 -6.29 7.67
C LEU A 146 8.22 -6.10 8.90
N ALA A 147 8.29 -4.89 9.43
CA ALA A 147 9.07 -4.59 10.64
C ALA A 147 8.56 -5.35 11.88
N VAL A 148 7.28 -5.72 11.94
CA VAL A 148 6.71 -6.57 13.02
C VAL A 148 7.34 -7.96 13.00
N PHE A 149 7.67 -8.48 11.82
CA PHE A 149 8.39 -9.75 11.66
C PHE A 149 9.91 -9.63 11.91
N GLY A 150 10.40 -8.44 12.30
CA GLY A 150 11.82 -8.16 12.47
C GLY A 150 12.56 -7.82 11.17
N GLN A 151 11.84 -7.71 10.06
CA GLN A 151 12.41 -7.42 8.75
C GLN A 151 12.32 -5.92 8.45
N ARG A 152 13.42 -5.21 8.64
CA ARG A 152 13.47 -3.78 8.38
C ARG A 152 13.91 -3.51 6.93
N VAL A 153 13.01 -2.94 6.15
CA VAL A 153 13.29 -2.50 4.78
C VAL A 153 14.08 -1.17 4.80
N THR A 154 15.21 -1.12 4.12
CA THR A 154 16.08 0.07 4.02
C THR A 154 16.47 0.41 2.59
N MET A 155 16.13 -0.46 1.63
CA MET A 155 16.38 -0.29 0.20
C MET A 155 15.13 -0.67 -0.59
N LEU A 156 15.04 -0.20 -1.82
CA LEU A 156 14.03 -0.61 -2.80
C LEU A 156 14.75 -1.20 -4.03
N PRO A 157 14.14 -2.20 -4.67
CA PRO A 157 12.91 -2.89 -4.28
C PRO A 157 13.04 -3.64 -2.94
N MET A 158 11.91 -3.99 -2.30
CA MET A 158 11.93 -4.68 -1.00
C MET A 158 12.60 -6.06 -1.08
N THR A 159 12.53 -6.73 -2.22
CA THR A 159 13.25 -7.99 -2.50
C THR A 159 14.76 -7.85 -2.31
N ALA A 160 15.36 -6.66 -2.53
CA ALA A 160 16.77 -6.40 -2.27
C ALA A 160 17.16 -6.50 -0.76
N ASN A 161 16.17 -6.51 0.15
CA ASN A 161 16.36 -6.75 1.58
C ASN A 161 16.13 -8.21 1.97
N GLY A 162 15.97 -9.12 1.01
CA GLY A 162 15.67 -10.53 1.25
C GLY A 162 14.20 -10.80 1.59
N VAL A 163 13.29 -9.89 1.23
CA VAL A 163 11.84 -10.14 1.31
C VAL A 163 11.44 -11.03 0.15
N ASP A 164 10.80 -12.15 0.45
CA ASP A 164 10.25 -13.06 -0.53
C ASP A 164 8.72 -12.90 -0.58
N PHE A 165 8.20 -12.45 -1.72
CA PHE A 165 6.77 -12.28 -1.97
C PHE A 165 6.16 -13.41 -2.81
N GLY A 166 6.91 -14.43 -3.12
CA GLY A 166 6.48 -15.58 -3.93
C GLY A 166 6.74 -15.46 -5.41
#